data_255d5545de95b826b35038093b4b68c8
#
_entry.id   255d5545de95b826b35038093b4b68c8
#
_cell.length_a   1.000
_cell.length_b   1.000
_cell.length_c   1.000
_cell.angle_alpha   90.00
_cell.angle_beta   90.00
_cell.angle_gamma   90.00
#
_symmetry.space_group_name_H-M   'P 1'
#
loop_
_entity.id
_entity.type
_entity.pdbx_description
1 polymer ?
#
loop_
_entity_poly.entity_id
_entity_poly.type
_entity_poly.pdbx_seq_one_letter_code
_entity_poly.pdbx_strand_id
1 'polypeptide(L)'
;MLSDELAKLNQLYEEGALNREEFRAAKERLLKQDSALKSPENPTIPDLLGMTPSIYTTVMHLSQFGGYLVPYGGMVIPIAMWVYGRDHNSFVDENGKEIVNFLISYCIYSVVVIILCFLLVGFILIPFFLLLGLLAPIFGAIAASKGQSFRYPLTIRFF
;
A
#
# COMPACT_ATOMS: atom_id res chain seq x y z
N MET A 1 23.35 6.30 10.26
CA MET A 1 22.98 7.71 10.07
C MET A 1 21.96 8.14 11.11
N LEU A 2 20.65 7.77 11.06
CA LEU A 2 19.69 8.15 12.12
C LEU A 2 20.06 7.61 13.51
N SER A 3 20.53 6.36 13.58
CA SER A 3 21.01 5.73 14.82
C SER A 3 22.12 6.53 15.49
N ASP A 4 23.05 7.04 14.72
CA ASP A 4 24.20 7.79 15.22
C ASP A 4 23.82 9.19 15.68
N GLU A 5 22.87 9.82 14.97
CA GLU A 5 22.31 11.13 15.35
C GLU A 5 21.45 11.03 16.62
N LEU A 6 20.67 9.96 16.78
CA LEU A 6 19.91 9.70 18.00
C LEU A 6 20.83 9.37 19.18
N ALA A 7 21.92 8.63 18.95
CA ALA A 7 22.92 8.34 20.00
C ALA A 7 23.60 9.64 20.48
N LYS A 8 23.98 10.51 19.53
CA LYS A 8 24.57 11.81 19.83
C LYS A 8 23.61 12.74 20.58
N LEU A 9 22.33 12.72 20.20
CA LEU A 9 21.30 13.49 20.88
C LEU A 9 21.07 12.99 22.33
N ASN A 10 21.08 11.67 22.55
CA ASN A 10 21.01 11.08 23.88
C ASN A 10 22.24 11.47 24.74
N GLN A 11 23.42 11.45 24.16
CA GLN A 11 24.65 11.86 24.85
C GLN A 11 24.55 13.32 25.33
N LEU A 12 24.12 14.25 24.47
CA LEU A 12 23.94 15.67 24.82
C LEU A 12 22.90 15.88 25.93
N TYR A 13 21.87 15.03 25.98
CA TYR A 13 20.89 15.06 27.04
C TYR A 13 21.46 14.54 28.36
N GLU A 14 22.25 13.46 28.35
CA GLU A 14 22.92 12.91 29.55
C GLU A 14 23.99 13.85 30.09
N GLU A 15 24.70 14.58 29.22
CA GLU A 15 25.67 15.62 29.57
C GLU A 15 25.01 16.90 30.12
N GLY A 16 23.65 16.97 30.12
CA GLY A 16 22.90 18.13 30.60
C GLY A 16 22.96 19.36 29.68
N ALA A 17 23.48 19.19 28.46
CA ALA A 17 23.55 20.23 27.43
C ALA A 17 22.18 20.58 26.82
N LEU A 18 21.20 19.66 26.94
CA LEU A 18 19.83 19.84 26.48
C LEU A 18 18.85 19.61 27.62
N ASN A 19 17.83 20.47 27.70
CA ASN A 19 16.71 20.21 28.60
C ASN A 19 15.75 19.18 27.99
N ARG A 20 14.78 18.70 28.81
CA ARG A 20 13.84 17.63 28.40
C ARG A 20 12.95 18.05 27.23
N GLU A 21 12.61 19.32 27.11
CA GLU A 21 11.76 19.83 26.03
C GLU A 21 12.55 19.96 24.72
N GLU A 22 13.78 20.45 24.81
CA GLU A 22 14.71 20.55 23.67
C GLU A 22 15.06 19.18 23.11
N PHE A 23 15.35 18.22 24.00
CA PHE A 23 15.60 16.84 23.62
C PHE A 23 14.40 16.22 22.88
N ARG A 24 13.19 16.42 23.40
CA ARG A 24 11.95 15.93 22.78
C ARG A 24 11.72 16.56 21.42
N ALA A 25 11.87 17.87 21.31
CA ALA A 25 11.71 18.60 20.04
C ALA A 25 12.76 18.18 19.01
N ALA A 26 14.02 18.01 19.40
CA ALA A 26 15.09 17.55 18.51
C ALA A 26 14.86 16.11 18.05
N LYS A 27 14.47 15.21 18.95
CA LYS A 27 14.12 13.81 18.63
C LYS A 27 12.96 13.73 17.64
N GLU A 28 11.92 14.53 17.85
CA GLU A 28 10.77 14.57 16.96
C GLU A 28 11.13 15.12 15.57
N ARG A 29 12.02 16.11 15.49
CA ARG A 29 12.53 16.62 14.22
C ARG A 29 13.34 15.57 13.47
N LEU A 30 14.25 14.84 14.13
CA LEU A 30 15.04 13.77 13.51
C LEU A 30 14.14 12.65 13.00
N LEU A 31 13.14 12.24 13.77
CA LEU A 31 12.18 11.21 13.36
C LEU A 31 11.29 11.67 12.19
N LYS A 32 10.85 12.93 12.18
CA LYS A 32 10.11 13.51 11.05
C LYS A 32 10.98 13.62 9.81
N GLN A 33 12.25 14.01 9.96
CA GLN A 33 13.20 14.11 8.86
C GLN A 33 13.53 12.72 8.26
N ASP A 34 13.73 11.71 9.08
CA ASP A 34 13.93 10.32 8.61
C ASP A 34 12.67 9.76 7.95
N SER A 35 11.48 10.07 8.50
CA SER A 35 10.21 9.73 7.88
C SER A 35 9.99 10.45 6.54
N ALA A 36 10.41 11.70 6.41
CA ALA A 36 10.35 12.45 5.16
C ALA A 36 11.36 11.91 4.12
N LEU A 37 12.54 11.48 4.55
CA LEU A 37 13.54 10.84 3.69
C LEU A 37 13.12 9.42 3.26
N LYS A 38 12.32 8.74 4.06
CA LYS A 38 11.71 7.43 3.78
C LYS A 38 10.31 7.53 3.19
N SER A 39 9.73 8.73 3.18
CA SER A 39 8.44 8.99 2.54
C SER A 39 8.57 8.77 1.03
N PRO A 40 7.57 8.16 0.38
CA PRO A 40 7.59 7.94 -1.07
C PRO A 40 7.48 9.23 -1.92
N GLU A 41 7.59 10.40 -1.28
CA GLU A 41 7.79 11.70 -1.96
C GLU A 41 9.18 11.87 -2.60
N ASN A 42 9.89 10.77 -2.79
CA ASN A 42 11.17 10.75 -3.47
C ASN A 42 11.01 11.11 -4.97
N PRO A 43 12.03 11.75 -5.57
CA PRO A 43 11.96 12.30 -6.92
C PRO A 43 11.40 11.30 -7.91
N THR A 44 10.60 11.80 -8.85
CA THR A 44 10.06 11.05 -9.98
C THR A 44 11.10 10.08 -10.49
N ILE A 45 10.84 8.78 -10.36
CA ILE A 45 11.71 7.77 -10.94
C ILE A 45 11.37 7.77 -12.43
N PRO A 46 12.27 8.17 -13.33
CA PRO A 46 12.00 8.21 -14.77
C PRO A 46 11.43 6.89 -15.30
N ASP A 47 11.89 5.78 -14.69
CA ASP A 47 11.49 4.43 -15.03
C ASP A 47 10.05 4.07 -14.63
N LEU A 48 9.40 4.85 -13.77
CA LEU A 48 7.97 4.69 -13.42
C LEU A 48 7.07 5.68 -14.19
N LEU A 49 7.30 5.85 -15.48
CA LEU A 49 6.54 6.75 -16.34
C LEU A 49 6.56 8.22 -15.86
N GLY A 50 7.62 8.65 -15.18
CA GLY A 50 7.74 9.99 -14.61
C GLY A 50 6.86 10.23 -13.38
N MET A 51 6.25 9.18 -12.82
CA MET A 51 5.39 9.27 -11.62
C MET A 51 6.21 9.08 -10.34
N THR A 52 5.75 9.68 -9.24
CA THR A 52 6.27 9.32 -7.92
C THR A 52 5.77 7.92 -7.55
N PRO A 53 6.50 7.15 -6.71
CA PRO A 53 6.06 5.83 -6.27
C PRO A 53 4.66 5.83 -5.65
N SER A 54 4.30 6.87 -4.92
CA SER A 54 2.96 7.04 -4.33
C SER A 54 1.87 7.19 -5.39
N ILE A 55 2.08 8.05 -6.39
CA ILE A 55 1.12 8.24 -7.50
C ILE A 55 1.00 6.95 -8.31
N TYR A 56 2.13 6.32 -8.66
CA TYR A 56 2.15 5.08 -9.40
C TYR A 56 1.36 3.97 -8.68
N THR A 57 1.60 3.78 -7.39
CA THR A 57 0.91 2.79 -6.58
C THR A 57 -0.58 3.13 -6.42
N THR A 58 -0.94 4.41 -6.28
CA THR A 58 -2.34 4.85 -6.26
C THR A 58 -3.06 4.46 -7.55
N VAL A 59 -2.45 4.73 -8.71
CA VAL A 59 -2.99 4.34 -10.01
C VAL A 59 -3.10 2.81 -10.14
N MET A 60 -2.11 2.09 -9.62
CA MET A 60 -2.10 0.61 -9.60
C MET A 60 -3.29 0.05 -8.79
N HIS A 61 -3.64 0.64 -7.63
CA HIS A 61 -4.85 0.26 -6.89
C HIS A 61 -6.14 0.60 -7.68
N LEU A 62 -6.22 1.79 -8.26
CA LEU A 62 -7.40 2.21 -9.02
C LEU A 62 -7.56 1.44 -10.34
N SER A 63 -6.47 0.94 -10.92
CA SER A 63 -6.52 0.14 -12.16
C SER A 63 -7.30 -1.17 -12.02
N GLN A 64 -7.55 -1.63 -10.78
CA GLN A 64 -8.43 -2.77 -10.51
C GLN A 64 -9.86 -2.51 -11.04
N PHE A 65 -10.29 -1.25 -11.11
CA PHE A 65 -11.57 -0.88 -11.74
C PHE A 65 -11.56 -0.98 -13.28
N GLY A 66 -10.38 -1.21 -13.89
CA GLY A 66 -10.26 -1.42 -15.33
C GLY A 66 -11.10 -2.59 -15.86
N GLY A 67 -11.50 -3.53 -14.99
CA GLY A 67 -12.42 -4.61 -15.32
C GLY A 67 -13.82 -4.19 -15.76
N TYR A 68 -14.25 -2.97 -15.40
CA TYR A 68 -15.52 -2.39 -15.85
C TYR A 68 -15.44 -1.86 -17.30
N LEU A 69 -14.24 -1.56 -17.78
CA LEU A 69 -13.99 -1.03 -19.14
C LEU A 69 -13.59 -2.12 -20.12
N VAL A 70 -12.74 -3.04 -19.68
CA VAL A 70 -12.19 -4.12 -20.51
C VAL A 70 -12.27 -5.43 -19.74
N PRO A 71 -12.79 -6.53 -20.34
CA PRO A 71 -12.77 -7.85 -19.71
C PRO A 71 -11.38 -8.18 -19.17
N TYR A 72 -11.31 -8.67 -17.94
CA TYR A 72 -10.05 -8.98 -17.23
C TYR A 72 -9.12 -7.77 -16.95
N GLY A 73 -9.46 -6.55 -17.39
CA GLY A 73 -8.62 -5.36 -17.19
C GLY A 73 -8.30 -5.09 -15.71
N GLY A 74 -9.26 -5.30 -14.82
CA GLY A 74 -9.06 -5.16 -13.37
C GLY A 74 -8.06 -6.13 -12.75
N MET A 75 -7.70 -7.19 -13.44
CA MET A 75 -6.67 -8.15 -13.01
C MET A 75 -5.36 -7.92 -13.77
N VAL A 76 -5.42 -7.78 -15.07
CA VAL A 76 -4.23 -7.70 -15.93
C VAL A 76 -3.47 -6.40 -15.73
N ILE A 77 -4.18 -5.26 -15.65
CA ILE A 77 -3.54 -3.94 -15.55
C ILE A 77 -2.72 -3.78 -14.27
N PRO A 78 -3.26 -4.01 -13.05
CA PRO A 78 -2.47 -3.86 -11.82
C PRO A 78 -1.32 -4.86 -11.74
N ILE A 79 -1.48 -6.09 -12.25
CA ILE A 79 -0.40 -7.09 -12.28
C ILE A 79 0.72 -6.62 -13.24
N ALA A 80 0.37 -6.14 -14.43
CA ALA A 80 1.36 -5.62 -15.37
C ALA A 80 2.12 -4.41 -14.79
N MET A 81 1.41 -3.49 -14.14
CA MET A 81 2.03 -2.35 -13.44
C MET A 81 2.95 -2.81 -12.32
N TRP A 82 2.53 -3.80 -11.51
CA TRP A 82 3.39 -4.34 -10.46
C TRP A 82 4.66 -4.98 -11.02
N VAL A 83 4.53 -5.88 -12.02
CA VAL A 83 5.69 -6.54 -12.64
C VAL A 83 6.67 -5.53 -13.21
N TYR A 84 6.19 -4.44 -13.80
CA TYR A 84 7.02 -3.36 -14.32
C TYR A 84 7.70 -2.55 -13.22
N GLY A 85 6.98 -2.23 -12.14
CA GLY A 85 7.45 -1.30 -11.10
C GLY A 85 8.20 -1.92 -9.93
N ARG A 86 8.03 -3.23 -9.68
CA ARG A 86 8.55 -3.91 -8.47
C ARG A 86 10.06 -3.84 -8.29
N ASP A 87 10.81 -3.88 -9.40
CA ASP A 87 12.27 -3.88 -9.37
C ASP A 87 12.85 -2.47 -9.17
N HIS A 88 12.02 -1.43 -9.32
CA HIS A 88 12.41 -0.03 -9.20
C HIS A 88 12.18 0.56 -7.80
N ASN A 89 11.20 0.03 -7.05
CA ASN A 89 10.84 0.58 -5.75
C ASN A 89 10.18 -0.44 -4.84
N SER A 90 10.70 -0.60 -3.62
CA SER A 90 10.18 -1.55 -2.63
C SER A 90 8.73 -1.27 -2.19
N PHE A 91 8.32 0.00 -2.14
CA PHE A 91 6.94 0.39 -1.83
C PHE A 91 5.96 -0.06 -2.91
N VAL A 92 6.37 0.01 -4.19
CA VAL A 92 5.58 -0.51 -5.32
C VAL A 92 5.48 -2.03 -5.24
N ASP A 93 6.58 -2.72 -4.92
CA ASP A 93 6.59 -4.19 -4.79
C ASP A 93 5.69 -4.66 -3.64
N GLU A 94 5.78 -4.03 -2.48
CA GLU A 94 4.96 -4.38 -1.31
C GLU A 94 3.46 -4.22 -1.60
N ASN A 95 3.06 -3.09 -2.15
CA ASN A 95 1.65 -2.84 -2.49
C ASN A 95 1.17 -3.75 -3.64
N GLY A 96 2.03 -4.04 -4.60
CA GLY A 96 1.72 -4.96 -5.69
C GLY A 96 1.43 -6.38 -5.20
N LYS A 97 2.22 -6.89 -4.26
CA LYS A 97 1.98 -8.18 -3.60
C LYS A 97 0.62 -8.21 -2.90
N GLU A 98 0.28 -7.15 -2.17
CA GLU A 98 -1.02 -7.06 -1.50
C GLU A 98 -2.18 -7.04 -2.50
N ILE A 99 -2.05 -6.33 -3.64
CA ILE A 99 -3.04 -6.34 -4.72
C ILE A 99 -3.19 -7.74 -5.31
N VAL A 100 -2.10 -8.42 -5.63
CA VAL A 100 -2.13 -9.76 -6.23
C VAL A 100 -2.76 -10.76 -5.26
N ASN A 101 -2.36 -10.75 -3.99
CA ASN A 101 -2.95 -11.58 -2.96
C ASN A 101 -4.48 -11.35 -2.85
N PHE A 102 -4.91 -10.08 -2.87
CA PHE A 102 -6.33 -9.72 -2.86
C PHE A 102 -7.06 -10.24 -4.10
N LEU A 103 -6.52 -10.07 -5.30
CA LEU A 103 -7.13 -10.53 -6.55
C LEU A 103 -7.31 -12.06 -6.56
N ILE A 104 -6.29 -12.80 -6.13
CA ILE A 104 -6.37 -14.27 -6.03
C ILE A 104 -7.44 -14.67 -5.00
N SER A 105 -7.43 -14.05 -3.82
CA SER A 105 -8.42 -14.32 -2.78
C SER A 105 -9.84 -14.01 -3.27
N TYR A 106 -10.00 -12.89 -3.97
CA TYR A 106 -11.29 -12.47 -4.54
C TYR A 106 -11.79 -13.47 -5.59
N CYS A 107 -10.92 -14.00 -6.43
CA CYS A 107 -11.27 -15.08 -7.37
C CYS A 107 -11.72 -16.35 -6.65
N ILE A 108 -11.00 -16.77 -5.61
CA ILE A 108 -11.38 -17.95 -4.81
C ILE A 108 -12.76 -17.74 -4.16
N TYR A 109 -12.95 -16.60 -3.53
CA TYR A 109 -14.24 -16.28 -2.89
C TYR A 109 -15.38 -16.17 -3.89
N SER A 110 -15.12 -15.65 -5.11
CA SER A 110 -16.17 -15.60 -6.15
C SER A 110 -16.67 -16.99 -6.54
N VAL A 111 -15.77 -17.96 -6.66
CA VAL A 111 -16.14 -19.36 -6.92
C VAL A 111 -16.97 -19.92 -5.76
N VAL A 112 -16.56 -19.68 -4.52
CA VAL A 112 -17.32 -20.13 -3.34
C VAL A 112 -18.72 -19.49 -3.30
N VAL A 113 -18.82 -18.19 -3.55
CA VAL A 113 -20.13 -17.48 -3.58
C VAL A 113 -21.02 -18.04 -4.68
N ILE A 114 -20.47 -18.32 -5.87
CA ILE A 114 -21.25 -18.92 -6.97
C ILE A 114 -21.80 -20.29 -6.56
N ILE A 115 -20.97 -21.15 -5.95
CA ILE A 115 -21.43 -22.46 -5.45
C ILE A 115 -22.52 -22.29 -4.40
N LEU A 116 -22.37 -21.35 -3.47
CA LEU A 116 -23.37 -21.06 -2.45
C LEU A 116 -24.68 -20.47 -3.00
N CYS A 117 -24.66 -19.88 -4.21
CA CYS A 117 -25.87 -19.43 -4.88
C CYS A 117 -26.82 -20.59 -5.22
N PHE A 118 -26.29 -21.78 -5.52
CA PHE A 118 -27.11 -22.99 -5.71
C PHE A 118 -27.84 -23.40 -4.42
N LEU A 119 -27.33 -23.01 -3.26
CA LEU A 119 -27.95 -23.24 -1.96
C LEU A 119 -28.78 -22.04 -1.47
N LEU A 120 -29.04 -21.05 -2.33
CA LEU A 120 -29.72 -19.77 -2.05
C LEU A 120 -28.98 -18.86 -1.03
N VAL A 121 -28.06 -19.38 -0.24
CA VAL A 121 -27.28 -18.62 0.76
C VAL A 121 -26.35 -17.61 0.08
N GLY A 122 -25.82 -17.94 -1.11
CA GLY A 122 -24.92 -17.08 -1.86
C GLY A 122 -25.52 -15.72 -2.22
N PHE A 123 -26.83 -15.66 -2.47
CA PHE A 123 -27.51 -14.39 -2.78
C PHE A 123 -27.42 -13.36 -1.65
N ILE A 124 -27.38 -13.81 -0.41
CA ILE A 124 -27.20 -12.93 0.76
C ILE A 124 -25.75 -12.42 0.82
N LEU A 125 -24.78 -13.20 0.35
CA LEU A 125 -23.35 -12.85 0.38
C LEU A 125 -22.93 -11.94 -0.77
N ILE A 126 -23.65 -11.93 -1.90
CA ILE A 126 -23.32 -11.12 -3.08
C ILE A 126 -23.12 -9.63 -2.73
N PRO A 127 -24.03 -8.92 -2.03
CA PRO A 127 -23.83 -7.51 -1.75
C PRO A 127 -22.58 -7.24 -0.91
N PHE A 128 -22.24 -8.10 0.04
CA PHE A 128 -21.01 -7.98 0.83
C PHE A 128 -19.75 -8.19 -0.01
N PHE A 129 -19.81 -9.17 -0.92
CA PHE A 129 -18.71 -9.47 -1.83
C PHE A 129 -18.48 -8.33 -2.83
N LEU A 130 -19.53 -7.77 -3.41
CA LEU A 130 -19.45 -6.61 -4.30
C LEU A 130 -18.91 -5.38 -3.57
N LEU A 131 -19.37 -5.16 -2.33
CA LEU A 131 -18.91 -4.05 -1.50
C LEU A 131 -17.40 -4.18 -1.18
N LEU A 132 -16.93 -5.38 -0.87
CA LEU A 132 -15.52 -5.64 -0.66
C LEU A 132 -14.69 -5.32 -1.91
N GLY A 133 -15.11 -5.80 -3.08
CA GLY A 133 -14.44 -5.53 -4.36
C GLY A 133 -14.44 -4.05 -4.76
N LEU A 134 -15.43 -3.28 -4.29
CA LEU A 134 -15.51 -1.84 -4.54
C LEU A 134 -14.65 -1.05 -3.54
N LEU A 135 -14.80 -1.29 -2.25
CA LEU A 135 -14.18 -0.46 -1.21
C LEU A 135 -12.70 -0.76 -1.02
N ALA A 136 -12.29 -2.03 -1.12
CA ALA A 136 -10.91 -2.40 -0.82
C ALA A 136 -9.87 -1.72 -1.74
N PRO A 137 -10.04 -1.64 -3.09
CA PRO A 137 -9.15 -0.88 -3.95
C PRO A 137 -9.14 0.63 -3.66
N ILE A 138 -10.28 1.20 -3.27
CA ILE A 138 -10.37 2.63 -2.91
C ILE A 138 -9.55 2.91 -1.66
N PHE A 139 -9.69 2.11 -0.61
CA PHE A 139 -8.90 2.27 0.60
C PHE A 139 -7.40 2.04 0.35
N GLY A 140 -7.07 1.08 -0.51
CA GLY A 140 -5.69 0.88 -0.98
C GLY A 140 -5.13 2.11 -1.68
N ALA A 141 -5.89 2.69 -2.59
CA ALA A 141 -5.49 3.92 -3.30
C ALA A 141 -5.31 5.12 -2.34
N ILE A 142 -6.21 5.28 -1.36
CA ILE A 142 -6.11 6.35 -0.34
C ILE A 142 -4.87 6.14 0.54
N ALA A 143 -4.56 4.92 0.96
CA ALA A 143 -3.36 4.65 1.74
C ALA A 143 -2.10 4.91 0.91
N ALA A 144 -2.07 4.42 -0.33
CA ALA A 144 -0.95 4.62 -1.24
C ALA A 144 -0.68 6.10 -1.55
N SER A 145 -1.73 6.91 -1.70
CA SER A 145 -1.58 8.37 -1.92
C SER A 145 -0.94 9.08 -0.72
N LYS A 146 -1.05 8.49 0.48
CA LYS A 146 -0.39 8.97 1.71
C LYS A 146 0.98 8.32 1.95
N GLY A 147 1.48 7.53 1.00
CA GLY A 147 2.72 6.79 1.14
C GLY A 147 2.68 5.64 2.13
N GLN A 148 1.52 5.09 2.39
CA GLN A 148 1.30 3.98 3.32
C GLN A 148 0.95 2.70 2.56
N SER A 149 1.57 1.58 2.96
CA SER A 149 1.16 0.26 2.47
C SER A 149 -0.19 -0.13 3.05
N PHE A 150 -1.10 -0.59 2.18
CA PHE A 150 -2.44 -1.03 2.57
C PHE A 150 -2.53 -2.54 2.60
N ARG A 151 -2.96 -3.09 3.72
CA ARG A 151 -3.25 -4.50 3.88
C ARG A 151 -4.73 -4.76 3.63
N TYR A 152 -5.01 -5.49 2.58
CA TYR A 152 -6.40 -5.83 2.26
C TYR A 152 -7.02 -6.75 3.32
N PRO A 153 -8.25 -6.47 3.76
CA PRO A 153 -8.96 -7.36 4.67
C PRO A 153 -9.33 -8.68 3.97
N LEU A 154 -9.43 -9.75 4.74
CA LEU A 154 -9.83 -11.08 4.27
C LEU A 154 -8.97 -11.65 3.13
N THR A 155 -7.71 -11.24 3.04
CA THR A 155 -6.80 -11.70 1.99
C THR A 155 -6.00 -12.90 2.44
N ILE A 156 -5.97 -13.95 1.61
CA ILE A 156 -5.08 -15.09 1.74
C ILE A 156 -3.72 -14.66 1.16
N ARG A 157 -2.65 -14.83 1.92
CA ARG A 157 -1.32 -14.38 1.52
C ARG A 157 -0.57 -15.51 0.83
N PHE A 158 -0.17 -15.24 -0.39
CA PHE A 158 0.65 -16.13 -1.21
C PHE A 158 2.07 -15.58 -1.40
N PHE A 159 2.22 -14.25 -1.21
CA PHE A 159 3.48 -13.51 -1.40
C PHE A 159 3.84 -12.72 -0.15
#